data_77ad2aec67478f7a615115cba680bc2e
#
_entry.id   77ad2aec67478f7a615115cba680bc2e
#
_cell.length_a   1.000
_cell.length_b   1.000
_cell.length_c   1.000
_cell.angle_alpha   90.00
_cell.angle_beta   90.00
_cell.angle_gamma   90.00
#
_symmetry.space_group_name_H-M   'P 1'
#
loop_
_entity.id
_entity.type
_entity.pdbx_description
1 polymer ?
#
loop_
_entity_poly.entity_id
_entity_poly.type
_entity_poly.pdbx_seq_one_letter_code
_entity_poly.pdbx_strand_id
1 'polypeptide(L)'
;MKCRVCGQEIRRGDRFKCVSFVSIPFCSEKCADEYCSTHTPKSKERKTEEGAEYLKLTDYLCNLYLDNDVETPFGWFVNQIKKFKEAHDCTYKDIRLLIVYAIKYEGYELDTNYGLIQFERF
;
A
#
# COMPACT_ATOMS: atom_id res chain seq x y z
N MET A 1 -12.03 -8.40 6.58
CA MET A 1 -10.66 -8.87 6.16
C MET A 1 -10.22 -9.97 7.11
N LYS A 2 -9.66 -11.04 6.60
CA LYS A 2 -9.23 -12.17 7.42
C LYS A 2 -7.71 -12.29 7.47
N CYS A 3 -7.18 -12.68 8.63
CA CYS A 3 -5.75 -12.94 8.79
C CYS A 3 -5.28 -14.05 7.85
N ARG A 4 -4.15 -13.85 7.20
CA ARG A 4 -3.57 -14.83 6.26
C ARG A 4 -3.14 -16.12 6.96
N VAL A 5 -2.79 -16.07 8.24
CA VAL A 5 -2.25 -17.20 8.99
C VAL A 5 -3.34 -17.98 9.72
N CYS A 6 -4.13 -17.32 10.55
CA CYS A 6 -5.12 -17.99 11.40
C CYS A 6 -6.57 -17.89 10.88
N GLY A 7 -6.83 -17.08 9.86
CA GLY A 7 -8.16 -16.90 9.29
C GLY A 7 -9.13 -16.12 10.17
N GLN A 8 -8.67 -15.57 11.28
CA GLN A 8 -9.51 -14.78 12.18
C GLN A 8 -9.91 -13.46 11.51
N GLU A 9 -11.16 -13.02 11.74
CA GLU A 9 -11.62 -11.74 11.24
C GLU A 9 -10.87 -10.58 11.90
N ILE A 10 -10.35 -9.66 11.09
CA ILE A 10 -9.62 -8.49 11.54
C ILE A 10 -10.54 -7.29 11.47
N ARG A 11 -10.73 -6.58 12.59
CA ARG A 11 -11.50 -5.33 12.61
C ARG A 11 -10.71 -4.23 11.91
N ARG A 12 -11.44 -3.30 11.30
CA ARG A 12 -10.85 -2.13 10.66
C ARG A 12 -10.03 -1.34 11.69
N GLY A 13 -8.76 -1.10 11.38
CA GLY A 13 -7.83 -0.41 12.28
C GLY A 13 -7.05 -1.31 13.22
N ASP A 14 -7.43 -2.58 13.38
CA ASP A 14 -6.75 -3.53 14.27
C ASP A 14 -5.69 -4.38 13.55
N ARG A 15 -5.51 -4.16 12.26
CA ARG A 15 -4.54 -4.90 11.45
C ARG A 15 -3.11 -4.64 11.89
N PHE A 16 -2.32 -5.70 12.09
CA PHE A 16 -0.88 -5.57 12.30
C PHE A 16 -0.18 -5.26 10.97
N LYS A 17 0.63 -4.21 10.94
CA LYS A 17 1.37 -3.77 9.74
C LYS A 17 2.74 -4.45 9.71
N CYS A 18 2.88 -5.47 8.87
CA CYS A 18 4.16 -6.17 8.69
C CYS A 18 5.01 -5.45 7.65
N VAL A 19 6.24 -5.09 8.02
CA VAL A 19 7.17 -4.37 7.13
C VAL A 19 7.63 -5.26 5.98
N SER A 20 7.83 -6.56 6.24
CA SER A 20 8.32 -7.51 5.23
C SER A 20 7.26 -7.91 4.21
N PHE A 21 6.00 -7.94 4.61
CA PHE A 21 4.87 -8.34 3.77
C PHE A 21 3.73 -7.33 3.88
N VAL A 22 3.97 -6.14 3.32
CA VAL A 22 3.05 -4.99 3.45
C VAL A 22 1.66 -5.27 2.88
N SER A 23 1.56 -6.07 1.82
CA SER A 23 0.30 -6.37 1.15
C SER A 23 -0.50 -7.51 1.77
N ILE A 24 0.01 -8.13 2.84
CA ILE A 24 -0.63 -9.29 3.48
C ILE A 24 -1.25 -8.86 4.82
N PRO A 25 -2.55 -9.17 5.06
CA PRO A 25 -3.18 -8.85 6.34
C PRO A 25 -2.82 -9.86 7.43
N PHE A 26 -2.48 -9.36 8.62
CA PHE A 26 -2.23 -10.16 9.82
C PHE A 26 -3.03 -9.59 10.99
N CYS A 27 -3.51 -10.47 11.86
CA CYS A 27 -4.25 -10.04 13.05
C CYS A 27 -3.33 -9.58 14.19
N SER A 28 -2.09 -10.04 14.22
CA SER A 28 -1.12 -9.71 15.26
C SER A 28 0.31 -9.96 14.79
N GLU A 29 1.28 -9.46 15.58
CA GLU A 29 2.71 -9.69 15.34
C GLU A 29 3.05 -11.17 15.33
N LYS A 30 2.42 -11.96 16.20
CA LYS A 30 2.63 -13.41 16.27
C LYS A 30 2.33 -14.10 14.94
N CYS A 31 1.21 -13.76 14.31
CA CYS A 31 0.86 -14.30 12.99
C CYS A 31 1.83 -13.84 11.91
N ALA A 32 2.25 -12.56 11.95
CA ALA A 32 3.24 -12.03 11.02
C ALA A 32 4.58 -12.76 11.15
N ASP A 33 5.05 -12.99 12.38
CA ASP A 33 6.30 -13.72 12.64
C ASP A 33 6.21 -15.17 12.16
N GLU A 34 5.11 -15.82 12.40
CA GLU A 34 4.86 -17.20 11.93
C GLU A 34 4.92 -17.27 10.40
N TYR A 35 4.29 -16.33 9.71
CA TYR A 35 4.35 -16.25 8.27
C TYR A 35 5.78 -16.01 7.77
N CYS A 36 6.51 -15.10 8.40
CA CYS A 36 7.91 -14.79 8.05
C CYS A 36 8.84 -15.98 8.24
N SER A 37 8.55 -16.89 9.19
CA SER A 37 9.36 -18.09 9.42
C SER A 37 9.21 -19.13 8.30
N THR A 38 8.10 -19.12 7.59
CA THR A 38 7.80 -20.06 6.50
C THR A 38 7.98 -19.45 5.10
N HIS A 39 8.03 -18.12 5.00
CA HIS A 39 8.14 -17.39 3.74
C HIS A 39 9.29 -16.39 3.82
N THR A 40 10.19 -16.42 2.84
CA THR A 40 11.28 -15.45 2.77
C THR A 40 10.79 -14.15 2.12
N PRO A 41 10.90 -13.00 2.80
CA PRO A 41 10.52 -11.73 2.20
C PRO A 41 11.49 -11.34 1.09
N LYS A 42 10.96 -10.71 0.04
CA LYS A 42 11.80 -10.15 -1.03
C LYS A 42 12.57 -8.94 -0.49
N SER A 43 13.83 -8.78 -0.93
CA SER A 43 14.62 -7.60 -0.59
C SER A 43 13.93 -6.34 -1.11
N LYS A 44 13.82 -5.33 -0.22
CA LYS A 44 13.26 -4.01 -0.56
C LYS A 44 14.33 -2.96 -0.75
N GLU A 45 15.60 -3.35 -0.71
CA GLU A 45 16.69 -2.40 -0.92
C GLU A 45 16.73 -1.93 -2.36
N ARG A 46 16.83 -0.62 -2.53
CA ARG A 46 17.00 0.02 -3.84
C ARG A 46 18.23 0.90 -3.81
N LYS A 47 19.00 0.85 -4.88
CA LYS A 47 20.26 1.60 -5.00
C LYS A 47 20.06 3.05 -5.46
N THR A 48 18.90 3.36 -6.05
CA THR A 48 18.61 4.69 -6.59
C THR A 48 17.58 5.41 -5.73
N GLU A 49 17.62 6.74 -5.72
CA GLU A 49 16.63 7.57 -5.05
C GLU A 49 15.23 7.32 -5.62
N GLU A 50 15.11 7.20 -6.94
CA GLU A 50 13.85 6.90 -7.61
C GLU A 50 13.27 5.56 -7.15
N GLY A 51 14.10 4.52 -7.04
CA GLY A 51 13.70 3.22 -6.54
C GLY A 51 13.22 3.27 -5.10
N ALA A 52 13.89 4.05 -4.24
CA ALA A 52 13.48 4.25 -2.86
C ALA A 52 12.13 4.96 -2.75
N GLU A 53 11.90 5.99 -3.57
CA GLU A 53 10.61 6.70 -3.63
C GLU A 53 9.49 5.79 -4.16
N TYR A 54 9.79 4.92 -5.12
CA TYR A 54 8.85 3.91 -5.61
C TYR A 54 8.41 2.97 -4.49
N LEU A 55 9.34 2.49 -3.66
CA LEU A 55 9.00 1.64 -2.52
C LEU A 55 8.14 2.36 -1.50
N LYS A 56 8.45 3.61 -1.17
CA LYS A 56 7.65 4.42 -0.25
C LYS A 56 6.23 4.59 -0.76
N LEU A 57 6.06 4.84 -2.06
CA LEU A 57 4.77 4.99 -2.69
C LEU A 57 3.96 3.69 -2.65
N THR A 58 4.55 2.57 -3.04
CA THR A 58 3.85 1.28 -3.05
C THR A 58 3.49 0.82 -1.65
N ASP A 59 4.38 0.99 -0.66
CA ASP A 59 4.11 0.66 0.73
C ASP A 59 2.98 1.53 1.29
N TYR A 60 2.99 2.82 0.98
CA TYR A 60 1.93 3.74 1.40
C TYR A 60 0.57 3.31 0.83
N LEU A 61 0.50 3.00 -0.47
CA LEU A 61 -0.73 2.56 -1.11
C LEU A 61 -1.25 1.24 -0.54
N CYS A 62 -0.37 0.25 -0.36
CA CYS A 62 -0.76 -1.02 0.23
C CYS A 62 -1.38 -0.84 1.62
N ASN A 63 -0.74 -0.04 2.48
CA ASN A 63 -1.24 0.26 3.81
C ASN A 63 -2.56 1.02 3.76
N LEU A 64 -2.67 1.99 2.86
CA LEU A 64 -3.88 2.81 2.72
C LEU A 64 -5.11 1.97 2.35
N TYR A 65 -4.96 1.09 1.36
CA TYR A 65 -6.07 0.22 0.94
C TYR A 65 -6.40 -0.83 2.00
N LEU A 66 -5.40 -1.42 2.65
CA LEU A 66 -5.63 -2.38 3.73
C LEU A 66 -6.30 -1.72 4.95
N ASP A 67 -5.94 -0.47 5.26
CA ASP A 67 -6.58 0.28 6.34
C ASP A 67 -8.05 0.59 6.03
N ASN A 68 -8.44 0.57 4.76
CA ASN A 68 -9.83 0.68 4.30
C ASN A 68 -10.49 -0.70 4.08
N ASP A 69 -9.90 -1.74 4.65
CA ASP A 69 -10.41 -3.12 4.62
C ASP A 69 -10.50 -3.73 3.22
N VAL A 70 -9.60 -3.34 2.32
CA VAL A 70 -9.51 -3.87 0.96
C VAL A 70 -8.13 -4.47 0.73
N GLU A 71 -8.09 -5.74 0.37
CA GLU A 71 -6.86 -6.42 -0.07
C GLU A 71 -6.78 -6.34 -1.59
N THR A 72 -5.72 -5.69 -2.10
CA THR A 72 -5.53 -5.46 -3.53
C THR A 72 -4.22 -6.09 -3.99
N PRO A 73 -4.20 -6.78 -5.15
CA PRO A 73 -2.96 -7.32 -5.71
C PRO A 73 -1.92 -6.22 -5.96
N PHE A 74 -0.67 -6.50 -5.62
CA PHE A 74 0.43 -5.55 -5.81
C PHE A 74 0.56 -5.09 -7.26
N GLY A 75 0.38 -5.99 -8.22
CA GLY A 75 0.45 -5.67 -9.65
C GLY A 75 -0.56 -4.61 -10.09
N TRP A 76 -1.71 -4.53 -9.44
CA TRP A 76 -2.70 -3.51 -9.72
C TRP A 76 -2.16 -2.12 -9.38
N PHE A 77 -1.50 -1.97 -8.22
CA PHE A 77 -0.86 -0.70 -7.84
C PHE A 77 0.22 -0.30 -8.82
N VAL A 78 1.04 -1.25 -9.27
CA VAL A 78 2.10 -1.00 -10.26
C VAL A 78 1.50 -0.43 -11.54
N ASN A 79 0.43 -1.04 -12.05
CA ASN A 79 -0.27 -0.57 -13.25
C ASN A 79 -0.88 0.82 -13.06
N GLN A 80 -1.49 1.10 -11.91
CA GLN A 80 -2.07 2.41 -11.62
C GLN A 80 -1.00 3.50 -11.56
N ILE A 81 0.12 3.23 -10.90
CA ILE A 81 1.25 4.16 -10.81
C ILE A 81 1.80 4.46 -12.20
N LYS A 82 1.99 3.43 -13.01
CA LYS A 82 2.52 3.57 -14.38
C LYS A 82 1.60 4.44 -15.24
N LYS A 83 0.30 4.16 -15.23
CA LYS A 83 -0.69 4.92 -15.98
C LYS A 83 -0.74 6.38 -15.55
N PHE A 84 -0.73 6.63 -14.24
CA PHE A 84 -0.77 7.98 -13.70
C PHE A 84 0.49 8.76 -14.06
N LYS A 85 1.65 8.14 -13.94
CA LYS A 85 2.93 8.75 -14.29
C LYS A 85 3.01 9.11 -15.77
N GLU A 86 2.54 8.24 -16.66
CA GLU A 86 2.49 8.49 -18.10
C GLU A 86 1.51 9.62 -18.45
N ALA A 87 0.36 9.67 -17.76
CA ALA A 87 -0.67 10.68 -18.03
C ALA A 87 -0.26 12.09 -17.58
N HIS A 88 0.49 12.20 -16.47
CA HIS A 88 0.78 13.48 -15.82
C HIS A 88 2.27 13.87 -15.83
N ASP A 89 3.14 13.03 -16.38
CA ASP A 89 4.59 13.27 -16.47
C ASP A 89 5.18 13.72 -15.11
N CYS A 90 4.91 12.95 -14.07
CA CYS A 90 5.34 13.22 -12.70
C CYS A 90 6.25 12.13 -12.15
N THR A 91 6.94 12.42 -11.04
CA THR A 91 7.78 11.44 -10.36
C THR A 91 6.99 10.61 -9.34
N TYR A 92 7.57 9.52 -8.85
CA TYR A 92 6.96 8.72 -7.78
C TYR A 92 6.75 9.53 -6.50
N LYS A 93 7.68 10.42 -6.18
CA LYS A 93 7.56 11.34 -5.06
C LYS A 93 6.37 12.28 -5.21
N ASP A 94 6.18 12.83 -6.41
CA ASP A 94 5.05 13.72 -6.71
C ASP A 94 3.71 13.01 -6.49
N ILE A 95 3.59 11.76 -6.96
CA ILE A 95 2.38 10.96 -6.78
C ILE A 95 2.11 10.73 -5.29
N ARG A 96 3.15 10.35 -4.53
CA ARG A 96 3.02 10.09 -3.10
C ARG A 96 2.58 11.35 -2.35
N LEU A 97 3.21 12.48 -2.62
CA LEU A 97 2.88 13.75 -1.99
C LEU A 97 1.45 14.20 -2.33
N LEU A 98 1.02 13.99 -3.56
CA LEU A 98 -0.35 14.30 -3.99
C LEU A 98 -1.38 13.51 -3.19
N ILE A 99 -1.17 12.21 -3.04
CA ILE A 99 -2.07 11.34 -2.28
C ILE A 99 -2.09 11.74 -0.80
N VAL A 100 -0.93 11.98 -0.21
CA VAL A 100 -0.81 12.42 1.19
C VAL A 100 -1.53 13.74 1.39
N TYR A 101 -1.34 14.69 0.48
CA TYR A 101 -2.01 15.99 0.52
C TYR A 101 -3.53 15.83 0.48
N ALA A 102 -4.03 15.05 -0.47
CA ALA A 102 -5.47 14.85 -0.64
C ALA A 102 -6.11 14.25 0.62
N ILE A 103 -5.47 13.26 1.23
CA ILE A 103 -6.04 12.55 2.36
C ILE A 103 -5.84 13.30 3.68
N LYS A 104 -4.64 13.83 3.93
CA LYS A 104 -4.31 14.46 5.21
C LYS A 104 -4.74 15.92 5.31
N TYR A 105 -4.63 16.67 4.22
CA TYR A 105 -4.88 18.12 4.22
C TYR A 105 -6.24 18.48 3.68
N GLU A 106 -6.71 17.81 2.63
CA GLU A 106 -8.03 18.05 2.04
C GLU A 106 -9.14 17.18 2.63
N GLY A 107 -8.78 16.20 3.47
CA GLY A 107 -9.75 15.32 4.10
C GLY A 107 -10.48 14.40 3.11
N TYR A 108 -9.86 14.09 1.99
CA TYR A 108 -10.46 13.26 0.96
C TYR A 108 -10.62 11.81 1.45
N GLU A 109 -11.80 11.24 1.29
CA GLU A 109 -12.06 9.85 1.57
C GLU A 109 -11.68 8.99 0.37
N LEU A 110 -10.80 8.00 0.59
CA LEU A 110 -10.38 7.09 -0.47
C LEU A 110 -11.54 6.23 -0.94
N ASP A 111 -11.81 6.23 -2.24
CA ASP A 111 -12.73 5.29 -2.86
C ASP A 111 -11.93 4.10 -3.37
N THR A 112 -12.05 2.95 -2.69
CA THR A 112 -11.30 1.74 -3.03
C THR A 112 -11.74 1.07 -4.33
N ASN A 113 -12.85 1.52 -4.91
CA ASN A 113 -13.31 1.05 -6.23
C ASN A 113 -12.61 1.76 -7.40
N TYR A 114 -11.94 2.88 -7.12
CA TYR A 114 -11.19 3.65 -8.11
C TYR A 114 -9.68 3.58 -7.84
N GLY A 115 -8.89 3.76 -8.89
CA GLY A 115 -7.44 3.83 -8.79
C GLY A 115 -6.93 5.25 -8.52
N LEU A 116 -5.70 5.53 -8.95
CA LEU A 116 -5.08 6.84 -8.74
C LEU A 116 -5.77 7.98 -9.48
N ILE A 117 -6.59 7.66 -10.47
CA ILE A 117 -7.36 8.66 -11.23
C ILE A 117 -8.22 9.54 -10.31
N GLN A 118 -8.65 9.03 -9.16
CA GLN A 118 -9.43 9.82 -8.20
C GLN A 118 -8.65 10.99 -7.61
N PHE A 119 -7.33 10.98 -7.72
CA PHE A 119 -6.46 12.05 -7.22
C PHE A 119 -6.10 13.09 -8.28
N GLU A 120 -6.55 12.93 -9.53
CA GLU A 120 -6.21 13.87 -10.61
C GLU A 120 -6.67 15.31 -10.37
N ARG A 121 -7.71 15.49 -9.55
CA ARG A 121 -8.28 16.79 -9.22
C ARG A 121 -7.50 17.60 -8.17
N PHE A 122 -6.47 17.02 -7.58
CA PHE A 122 -5.67 17.70 -6.54
C PHE A 122 -4.34 18.26 -7.04
#